data_988771437661ee257218e8fddc8a3b0d
#
_entry.id   988771437661ee257218e8fddc8a3b0d
#
_cell.length_a   1.000
_cell.length_b   1.000
_cell.length_c   1.000
_cell.angle_alpha   90.00
_cell.angle_beta   90.00
_cell.angle_gamma   90.00
#
_symmetry.space_group_name_H-M   'P 1'
#
loop_
_entity.id
_entity.type
_entity.pdbx_description
1 polymer ?
#
loop_
_entity_poly.entity_id
_entity_poly.type
_entity_poly.pdbx_seq_one_letter_code
_entity_poly.pdbx_strand_id
1 'polypeptide(L)'
;MKKIRIDSIAVDGTYYTDEGYLVDHPIVTRCGIFEYKNPDGTTRRELRLPEDVFSEKSLKSYKGKPIIITHDAGEVDKNNVRQEQIGTIMSEGYRDGDCVRCEIIIHDVNAMNKAGLKELSLGYALDTEETPGVYRGEHYDCIQRNIEINHLALVGEARAGDTARLNIDGKDDDVQILKGGKE
;
A
#
# COMPACT_ATOMS: atom_id res chain seq x y z
N MET A 1 3.44 15.27 -28.06
CA MET A 1 2.56 14.18 -28.45
C MET A 1 2.74 12.99 -27.55
N LYS A 2 1.66 12.55 -27.07
CA LYS A 2 1.65 11.44 -26.21
C LYS A 2 1.98 10.19 -26.91
N LYS A 3 2.94 9.50 -26.47
CA LYS A 3 3.27 8.38 -27.10
C LYS A 3 2.63 7.27 -26.53
N ILE A 4 2.31 6.54 -27.24
CA ILE A 4 1.70 5.51 -27.01
C ILE A 4 2.45 4.50 -26.51
N ARG A 5 2.50 4.38 -25.76
CA ARG A 5 2.94 3.64 -25.22
C ARG A 5 2.55 2.57 -25.10
N ILE A 6 2.70 2.11 -25.29
CA ILE A 6 2.57 1.26 -25.33
C ILE A 6 2.17 0.54 -24.26
N ASP A 7 1.26 0.14 -24.47
CA ASP A 7 0.31 -0.34 -23.68
C ASP A 7 0.78 -1.31 -22.63
N SER A 8 1.55 -2.25 -22.94
CA SER A 8 2.10 -3.20 -22.01
C SER A 8 3.05 -2.58 -20.98
N ILE A 9 3.61 -1.44 -21.32
CA ILE A 9 4.44 -0.71 -20.38
C ILE A 9 3.57 0.14 -19.46
N ALA A 10 2.52 0.71 -20.01
CA ALA A 10 1.63 1.57 -19.24
C ALA A 10 0.85 0.82 -18.16
N VAL A 11 0.63 -0.48 -18.31
CA VAL A 11 -0.12 -1.28 -17.33
C VAL A 11 0.63 -1.42 -16.01
N ASP A 12 1.95 -1.60 -16.08
CA ASP A 12 2.75 -1.86 -14.89
C ASP A 12 3.75 -0.74 -14.57
N GLY A 13 3.81 0.29 -15.38
CA GLY A 13 4.76 1.38 -15.22
C GLY A 13 4.33 2.44 -14.24
N THR A 14 5.30 3.25 -13.81
CA THR A 14 5.07 4.44 -13.00
C THR A 14 5.16 5.65 -13.90
N TYR A 15 4.17 6.52 -13.88
CA TYR A 15 4.14 7.70 -14.74
C TYR A 15 3.31 8.84 -14.15
N TYR A 16 3.53 10.05 -14.65
CA TYR A 16 2.68 11.19 -14.38
C TYR A 16 1.74 11.43 -15.56
N THR A 17 0.47 11.69 -15.27
CA THR A 17 -0.52 12.06 -16.29
C THR A 17 -0.25 13.48 -16.79
N ASP A 18 -0.97 13.90 -17.84
CA ASP A 18 -0.85 15.26 -18.37
C ASP A 18 -1.20 16.33 -17.32
N GLU A 19 -2.13 16.01 -16.41
CA GLU A 19 -2.51 16.89 -15.32
C GLU A 19 -1.51 16.88 -14.17
N GLY A 20 -0.51 15.99 -14.19
CA GLY A 20 0.49 15.88 -13.13
C GLY A 20 0.15 14.90 -12.02
N TYR A 21 -0.87 14.05 -12.20
CA TYR A 21 -1.20 13.00 -11.25
C TYR A 21 -0.20 11.83 -11.36
N LEU A 22 0.15 11.24 -10.24
CA LEU A 22 1.04 10.08 -10.21
C LEU A 22 0.22 8.80 -10.30
N VAL A 23 0.52 7.96 -11.29
CA VAL A 23 0.01 6.59 -11.38
C VAL A 23 1.16 5.63 -11.10
N ASP A 24 0.94 4.67 -10.24
CA ASP A 24 1.94 3.70 -9.83
C ASP A 24 1.30 2.33 -9.56
N HIS A 25 2.14 1.30 -9.50
CA HIS A 25 1.74 -0.08 -9.23
C HIS A 25 2.62 -0.66 -8.11
N PRO A 26 2.61 -0.04 -6.93
CA PRO A 26 3.56 -0.40 -5.88
C PRO A 26 3.20 -1.68 -5.15
N ILE A 27 4.21 -2.25 -4.49
CA ILE A 27 3.99 -3.20 -3.41
C ILE A 27 3.44 -2.42 -2.22
N VAL A 28 2.37 -2.92 -1.63
CA VAL A 28 1.70 -2.25 -0.50
C VAL A 28 1.68 -3.09 0.78
N THR A 29 1.88 -4.39 0.67
CA THR A 29 2.02 -5.29 1.82
C THR A 29 2.61 -6.64 1.40
N ARG A 30 2.79 -7.53 2.36
CA ARG A 30 3.30 -8.89 2.15
C ARG A 30 2.74 -9.85 3.19
N CYS A 31 2.93 -11.14 2.97
CA CYS A 31 2.76 -12.18 3.96
C CYS A 31 3.91 -12.18 4.97
N GLY A 32 3.77 -12.90 6.05
CA GLY A 32 4.80 -13.12 7.05
C GLY A 32 4.45 -12.56 8.41
N ILE A 33 5.46 -12.46 9.27
CA ILE A 33 5.30 -12.01 10.65
C ILE A 33 5.60 -10.52 10.73
N PHE A 34 4.72 -9.79 11.42
CA PHE A 34 4.83 -8.36 11.65
C PHE A 34 4.90 -8.08 13.14
N GLU A 35 5.83 -7.23 13.54
CA GLU A 35 6.00 -6.85 14.93
C GLU A 35 5.27 -5.55 15.25
N TYR A 36 4.51 -5.57 16.32
CA TYR A 36 3.80 -4.41 16.85
C TYR A 36 4.26 -4.18 18.29
N LYS A 37 4.63 -2.94 18.62
CA LYS A 37 4.99 -2.57 19.98
C LYS A 37 3.73 -2.22 20.77
N ASN A 38 3.57 -2.88 21.91
CA ASN A 38 2.53 -2.53 22.86
C ASN A 38 2.92 -1.28 23.66
N PRO A 39 1.95 -0.58 24.28
CA PRO A 39 2.24 0.61 25.11
C PRO A 39 3.17 0.33 26.28
N ASP A 40 3.23 -0.91 26.78
CA ASP A 40 4.10 -1.33 27.88
C ASP A 40 5.55 -1.66 27.44
N GLY A 41 5.85 -1.51 26.14
CA GLY A 41 7.16 -1.80 25.57
C GLY A 41 7.36 -3.25 25.13
N THR A 42 6.40 -4.13 25.36
CA THR A 42 6.46 -5.49 24.85
C THR A 42 6.14 -5.53 23.37
N THR A 43 6.61 -6.58 22.68
CA THR A 43 6.37 -6.78 21.26
C THR A 43 5.34 -7.87 21.05
N ARG A 44 4.37 -7.62 20.19
CA ARG A 44 3.40 -8.60 19.71
C ARG A 44 3.74 -8.95 18.27
N ARG A 45 3.83 -10.24 17.99
CA ARG A 45 4.16 -10.76 16.64
C ARG A 45 2.90 -11.34 16.01
N GLU A 46 2.46 -10.77 14.92
CA GLU A 46 1.24 -11.15 14.24
C GLU A 46 1.55 -11.76 12.88
N LEU A 47 0.99 -12.94 12.61
CA LEU A 47 1.21 -13.67 11.36
C LEU A 47 0.14 -13.34 10.35
N ARG A 48 0.56 -13.02 9.12
CA ARG A 48 -0.30 -12.92 7.95
C ARG A 48 -0.02 -14.09 7.04
N LEU A 49 -0.93 -15.04 7.00
CA LEU A 49 -0.82 -16.20 6.11
C LEU A 49 -1.23 -15.85 4.68
N PRO A 50 -0.67 -16.54 3.67
CA PRO A 50 -1.08 -16.36 2.27
C PRO A 50 -2.59 -16.51 2.07
N GLU A 51 -3.21 -17.48 2.73
CA GLU A 51 -4.66 -17.71 2.65
C GLU A 51 -5.51 -16.52 3.09
N ASP A 52 -5.00 -15.69 4.00
CA ASP A 52 -5.68 -14.48 4.46
C ASP A 52 -5.34 -13.27 3.60
N VAL A 53 -4.06 -13.08 3.33
CA VAL A 53 -3.57 -11.92 2.56
C VAL A 53 -4.09 -11.94 1.13
N PHE A 54 -4.12 -13.11 0.50
CA PHE A 54 -4.56 -13.27 -0.89
C PHE A 54 -5.98 -13.81 -1.03
N SER A 55 -6.78 -13.81 0.03
CA SER A 55 -8.19 -14.17 -0.08
C SER A 55 -8.89 -13.25 -1.07
N GLU A 56 -9.86 -13.79 -1.80
CA GLU A 56 -10.64 -13.00 -2.76
C GLU A 56 -11.28 -11.77 -2.11
N LYS A 57 -11.84 -11.95 -0.93
CA LYS A 57 -12.46 -10.85 -0.18
C LYS A 57 -11.47 -9.75 0.18
N SER A 58 -10.28 -10.14 0.66
CA SER A 58 -9.24 -9.17 1.00
C SER A 58 -8.77 -8.40 -0.23
N LEU A 59 -8.42 -9.10 -1.31
CA LEU A 59 -7.93 -8.46 -2.54
C LEU A 59 -8.98 -7.54 -3.18
N LYS A 60 -10.25 -7.93 -3.16
CA LYS A 60 -11.33 -7.07 -3.66
C LYS A 60 -11.54 -5.82 -2.83
N SER A 61 -11.21 -5.85 -1.54
CA SER A 61 -11.41 -4.71 -0.64
C SER A 61 -10.51 -3.52 -0.94
N TYR A 62 -9.44 -3.69 -1.70
CA TYR A 62 -8.51 -2.61 -2.05
C TYR A 62 -9.14 -1.55 -2.95
N LYS A 63 -9.91 -1.97 -3.95
CA LYS A 63 -10.40 -1.09 -4.98
C LYS A 63 -11.31 0.02 -4.46
N GLY A 64 -10.99 1.26 -4.84
CA GLY A 64 -11.77 2.43 -4.45
C GLY A 64 -11.42 3.02 -3.08
N LYS A 65 -10.44 2.45 -2.36
CA LYS A 65 -10.05 2.98 -1.07
C LYS A 65 -9.15 4.20 -1.20
N PRO A 66 -9.29 5.18 -0.28
CA PRO A 66 -8.50 6.40 -0.34
C PRO A 66 -7.04 6.18 0.04
N ILE A 67 -6.19 7.03 -0.53
CA ILE A 67 -4.80 7.17 -0.13
C ILE A 67 -4.68 8.44 0.69
N ILE A 68 -4.02 8.35 1.83
CA ILE A 68 -3.87 9.45 2.78
C ILE A 68 -2.41 9.63 3.20
N ILE A 69 -2.13 10.70 3.93
CA ILE A 69 -0.81 10.96 4.49
C ILE A 69 -0.86 10.59 5.96
N THR A 70 -0.03 9.65 6.38
CA THR A 70 0.03 9.02 7.70
C THR A 70 -1.28 8.33 8.14
N HIS A 71 -1.21 7.61 9.25
CA HIS A 71 -2.40 6.93 9.82
C HIS A 71 -3.10 7.77 10.90
N ASP A 72 -2.77 9.05 11.03
CA ASP A 72 -3.27 9.88 12.14
C ASP A 72 -4.79 10.04 12.15
N ALA A 73 -5.42 9.94 10.98
CA ALA A 73 -6.88 9.97 10.88
C ALA A 73 -7.55 8.72 11.49
N GLY A 74 -6.79 7.64 11.70
CA GLY A 74 -7.35 6.35 12.10
C GLY A 74 -8.15 5.73 10.95
N GLU A 75 -9.43 5.51 11.15
CA GLU A 75 -10.32 5.04 10.11
C GLU A 75 -10.71 6.19 9.18
N VAL A 76 -10.72 5.93 7.88
CA VAL A 76 -11.19 6.90 6.87
C VAL A 76 -12.56 6.49 6.37
N ASP A 77 -13.51 7.39 6.44
CA ASP A 77 -14.88 7.19 5.98
C ASP A 77 -15.45 8.43 5.30
N LYS A 78 -16.75 8.42 5.03
CA LYS A 78 -17.45 9.53 4.37
C LYS A 78 -17.37 10.87 5.13
N ASN A 79 -17.06 10.85 6.41
CA ASN A 79 -17.06 12.05 7.25
C ASN A 79 -15.71 12.78 7.19
N ASN A 80 -14.61 12.09 6.92
CA ASN A 80 -13.27 12.67 6.90
C ASN A 80 -12.50 12.52 5.58
N VAL A 81 -12.99 11.70 4.65
CA VAL A 81 -12.27 11.43 3.39
C VAL A 81 -11.93 12.70 2.60
N ARG A 82 -12.80 13.69 2.62
CA ARG A 82 -12.57 14.94 1.89
C ARG A 82 -11.31 15.68 2.35
N GLN A 83 -11.00 15.60 3.63
CA GLN A 83 -9.84 16.27 4.23
C GLN A 83 -8.58 15.45 4.10
N GLU A 84 -8.71 14.13 4.12
CA GLU A 84 -7.58 13.22 4.24
C GLU A 84 -7.06 12.71 2.88
N GLN A 85 -7.95 12.54 1.92
CA GLN A 85 -7.64 11.87 0.66
C GLN A 85 -6.73 12.69 -0.25
N ILE A 86 -5.62 12.08 -0.67
CA ILE A 86 -4.73 12.61 -1.70
C ILE A 86 -4.76 11.79 -2.99
N GLY A 87 -5.35 10.63 -2.96
CA GLY A 87 -5.43 9.71 -4.10
C GLY A 87 -6.35 8.53 -3.83
N THR A 88 -6.33 7.56 -4.72
CA THR A 88 -7.25 6.41 -4.68
C THR A 88 -6.55 5.15 -5.15
N ILE A 89 -6.87 4.02 -4.53
CA ILE A 89 -6.52 2.70 -5.03
C ILE A 89 -7.50 2.37 -6.16
N MET A 90 -6.98 2.18 -7.38
CA MET A 90 -7.80 2.03 -8.58
C MET A 90 -8.10 0.59 -8.95
N SER A 91 -7.34 -0.36 -8.45
CA SER A 91 -7.52 -1.77 -8.75
C SER A 91 -7.77 -2.60 -7.49
N GLU A 92 -8.24 -3.82 -7.69
CA GLU A 92 -8.14 -4.84 -6.66
C GLU A 92 -6.65 -5.08 -6.35
N GLY A 93 -6.37 -5.59 -5.15
CA GLY A 93 -5.03 -6.10 -4.87
C GLY A 93 -4.72 -7.31 -5.74
N TYR A 94 -3.48 -7.48 -6.13
CA TYR A 94 -3.04 -8.67 -6.86
C TYR A 94 -1.72 -9.20 -6.32
N ARG A 95 -1.59 -10.50 -6.37
CA ARG A 95 -0.44 -11.20 -5.80
C ARG A 95 0.79 -11.04 -6.69
N ASP A 96 1.91 -10.74 -6.06
CA ASP A 96 3.24 -10.78 -6.68
C ASP A 96 4.18 -11.49 -5.70
N GLY A 97 4.37 -12.80 -5.88
CA GLY A 97 5.13 -13.63 -4.95
C GLY A 97 4.47 -13.66 -3.56
N ASP A 98 5.17 -13.23 -2.54
CA ASP A 98 4.66 -13.08 -1.18
C ASP A 98 4.08 -11.68 -0.92
N CYS A 99 4.08 -10.82 -1.92
CA CYS A 99 3.62 -9.43 -1.84
C CYS A 99 2.27 -9.21 -2.49
N VAL A 100 1.62 -8.11 -2.12
CA VAL A 100 0.45 -7.58 -2.81
C VAL A 100 0.82 -6.26 -3.46
N ARG A 101 0.46 -6.13 -4.73
CA ARG A 101 0.48 -4.88 -5.47
C ARG A 101 -0.94 -4.40 -5.75
N CYS A 102 -1.07 -3.12 -6.04
CA CYS A 102 -2.30 -2.56 -6.60
C CYS A 102 -1.95 -1.35 -7.45
N GLU A 103 -2.86 -1.00 -8.37
CA GLU A 103 -2.74 0.23 -9.12
C GLU A 103 -3.27 1.39 -8.29
N ILE A 104 -2.52 2.47 -8.22
CA ILE A 104 -2.91 3.67 -7.47
C ILE A 104 -2.80 4.91 -8.33
N ILE A 105 -3.56 5.93 -7.97
CA ILE A 105 -3.38 7.29 -8.49
C ILE A 105 -3.31 8.25 -7.31
N ILE A 106 -2.32 9.13 -7.32
CA ILE A 106 -2.24 10.25 -6.38
C ILE A 106 -2.57 11.52 -7.15
N HIS A 107 -3.67 12.17 -6.77
CA HIS A 107 -4.11 13.41 -7.39
C HIS A 107 -3.41 14.62 -6.77
N ASP A 108 -3.31 14.65 -5.44
CA ASP A 108 -2.66 15.76 -4.76
C ASP A 108 -1.16 15.49 -4.62
N VAL A 109 -0.46 15.56 -5.75
CA VAL A 109 0.98 15.36 -5.81
C VAL A 109 1.74 16.44 -5.06
N ASN A 110 1.18 17.63 -4.96
CA ASN A 110 1.78 18.71 -4.17
C ASN A 110 1.81 18.36 -2.67
N ALA A 111 0.72 17.82 -2.14
CA ALA A 111 0.69 17.35 -0.75
C ALA A 111 1.66 16.19 -0.53
N MET A 112 1.72 15.23 -1.45
CA MET A 112 2.68 14.13 -1.41
C MET A 112 4.12 14.63 -1.34
N ASN A 113 4.50 15.56 -2.22
CA ASN A 113 5.85 16.12 -2.26
C ASN A 113 6.17 16.93 -1.01
N LYS A 114 5.21 17.70 -0.49
CA LYS A 114 5.37 18.46 0.72
C LYS A 114 5.58 17.57 1.94
N ALA A 115 4.87 16.46 2.02
CA ALA A 115 5.04 15.51 3.11
C ALA A 115 6.41 14.81 3.08
N GLY A 116 6.98 14.59 1.90
CA GLY A 116 8.27 13.95 1.72
C GLY A 116 8.31 12.48 2.11
N LEU A 117 7.14 11.85 2.29
CA LEU A 117 7.00 10.46 2.67
C LEU A 117 6.79 9.61 1.42
N LYS A 118 7.40 8.43 1.36
CA LYS A 118 7.36 7.57 0.19
C LYS A 118 7.04 6.11 0.48
N GLU A 119 7.15 5.68 1.71
CA GLU A 119 6.79 4.33 2.09
C GLU A 119 5.27 4.22 2.26
N LEU A 120 4.75 3.02 2.01
CA LEU A 120 3.32 2.76 1.96
C LEU A 120 2.91 1.77 3.03
N SER A 121 1.82 2.06 3.71
CA SER A 121 1.27 1.20 4.75
C SER A 121 -0.24 1.15 4.67
N LEU A 122 -0.79 -0.08 4.66
CA LEU A 122 -2.23 -0.27 4.66
C LEU A 122 -2.83 -0.03 6.05
N GLY A 123 -3.97 0.63 6.08
CA GLY A 123 -4.88 0.61 7.22
C GLY A 123 -6.03 -0.34 6.91
N TYR A 124 -6.35 -1.25 7.81
CA TYR A 124 -7.33 -2.30 7.55
C TYR A 124 -8.00 -2.78 8.83
N ALA A 125 -9.22 -3.30 8.67
CA ALA A 125 -9.92 -4.03 9.69
C ALA A 125 -9.52 -5.50 9.62
N LEU A 126 -9.52 -6.17 10.76
CA LEU A 126 -9.14 -7.57 10.85
C LEU A 126 -9.75 -8.20 12.10
N ASP A 127 -9.76 -9.52 12.13
CA ASP A 127 -9.92 -10.31 13.34
C ASP A 127 -8.56 -10.93 13.69
N THR A 128 -8.33 -11.23 14.94
CA THR A 128 -7.14 -11.94 15.39
C THR A 128 -7.51 -13.30 15.96
N GLU A 129 -6.79 -14.32 15.54
CA GLU A 129 -6.87 -15.66 16.13
C GLU A 129 -5.72 -15.77 17.12
N GLU A 130 -6.05 -15.82 18.41
CA GLU A 130 -5.07 -15.81 19.49
C GLU A 130 -4.50 -17.20 19.74
N THR A 131 -3.86 -17.75 18.74
CA THR A 131 -3.23 -19.06 18.77
C THR A 131 -1.76 -18.89 18.42
N PRO A 132 -0.86 -18.89 19.41
CA PRO A 132 0.57 -18.76 19.14
C PRO A 132 1.12 -20.00 18.44
N GLY A 133 2.22 -19.83 17.73
CA GLY A 133 2.88 -20.90 17.02
C GLY A 133 4.21 -20.49 16.42
N VAL A 134 4.67 -21.30 15.46
CA VAL A 134 5.91 -21.07 14.73
C VAL A 134 5.61 -21.13 13.24
N TYR A 135 6.08 -20.15 12.48
CA TYR A 135 5.94 -20.10 11.05
C TYR A 135 7.31 -19.82 10.41
N ARG A 136 7.74 -20.73 9.55
CA ARG A 136 9.06 -20.67 8.90
C ARG A 136 10.21 -20.45 9.89
N GLY A 137 10.13 -21.11 11.04
CA GLY A 137 11.16 -21.02 12.08
C GLY A 137 11.04 -19.84 13.03
N GLU A 138 10.06 -18.96 12.84
CA GLU A 138 9.85 -17.78 13.68
C GLU A 138 8.59 -17.89 14.52
N HIS A 139 8.67 -17.48 15.78
CA HIS A 139 7.55 -17.45 16.69
C HIS A 139 6.56 -16.32 16.35
N TYR A 140 5.26 -16.60 16.48
CA TYR A 140 4.21 -15.60 16.43
C TYR A 140 3.22 -15.80 17.57
N ASP A 141 2.53 -14.71 17.94
CA ASP A 141 1.58 -14.69 19.07
C ASP A 141 0.13 -14.90 18.61
N CYS A 142 -0.19 -14.42 17.43
CA CYS A 142 -1.55 -14.57 16.86
C CYS A 142 -1.51 -14.55 15.33
N ILE A 143 -2.65 -14.89 14.72
CA ILE A 143 -2.84 -14.87 13.28
C ILE A 143 -3.84 -13.78 12.93
N GLN A 144 -3.54 -12.99 11.91
CA GLN A 144 -4.48 -12.02 11.37
C GLN A 144 -5.46 -12.71 10.42
N ARG A 145 -6.75 -12.49 10.62
CA ARG A 145 -7.82 -13.07 9.81
C ARG A 145 -8.76 -11.97 9.30
N ASN A 146 -9.50 -12.27 8.24
CA ASN A 146 -10.53 -11.38 7.69
C ASN A 146 -10.03 -9.96 7.42
N ILE A 147 -8.91 -9.86 6.74
CA ILE A 147 -8.26 -8.58 6.41
C ILE A 147 -9.09 -7.84 5.37
N GLU A 148 -9.53 -6.63 5.72
CA GLU A 148 -10.36 -5.80 4.87
C GLU A 148 -9.81 -4.38 4.84
N ILE A 149 -9.39 -3.91 3.67
CA ILE A 149 -8.66 -2.65 3.53
C ILE A 149 -9.59 -1.46 3.77
N ASN A 150 -9.11 -0.49 4.52
CA ASN A 150 -9.77 0.80 4.75
C ASN A 150 -9.10 1.93 3.96
N HIS A 151 -7.79 2.01 4.00
CA HIS A 151 -7.00 3.04 3.31
C HIS A 151 -5.56 2.61 3.08
N LEU A 152 -4.86 3.38 2.26
CA LEU A 152 -3.42 3.28 2.09
C LEU A 152 -2.80 4.60 2.55
N ALA A 153 -1.75 4.55 3.35
CA ALA A 153 -1.09 5.74 3.86
C ALA A 153 0.35 5.86 3.37
N LEU A 154 0.78 7.10 3.11
CA LEU A 154 2.19 7.44 2.99
C LEU A 154 2.76 7.59 4.40
N VAL A 155 3.83 6.90 4.71
CA VAL A 155 4.43 6.87 6.04
C VAL A 155 5.94 7.00 5.97
N GLY A 156 6.58 7.31 7.10
CA GLY A 156 8.04 7.38 7.19
C GLY A 156 8.69 6.00 7.25
N GLU A 157 8.01 5.04 7.88
CA GLU A 157 8.48 3.67 7.98
C GLU A 157 7.30 2.71 7.86
N ALA A 158 7.30 1.92 6.79
CA ALA A 158 6.23 0.96 6.52
C ALA A 158 6.43 -0.34 7.30
N ARG A 159 5.33 -0.92 7.80
CA ARG A 159 5.40 -2.21 8.49
C ARG A 159 5.80 -3.35 7.60
N ALA A 160 5.43 -3.32 6.35
CA ALA A 160 5.82 -4.32 5.37
C ALA A 160 7.30 -4.20 4.94
N GLY A 161 8.01 -3.19 5.45
CA GLY A 161 9.38 -2.89 5.10
C GLY A 161 9.48 -1.85 3.99
N ASP A 162 10.68 -1.48 3.64
CA ASP A 162 10.98 -0.41 2.68
C ASP A 162 10.63 -0.75 1.23
N THR A 163 10.34 -2.02 0.92
CA THR A 163 9.86 -2.42 -0.40
C THR A 163 8.44 -1.95 -0.69
N ALA A 164 7.62 -1.71 0.35
CA ALA A 164 6.29 -1.13 0.20
C ALA A 164 6.41 0.39 0.09
N ARG A 165 6.66 0.89 -1.10
CA ARG A 165 6.91 2.32 -1.34
C ARG A 165 6.50 2.75 -2.74
N LEU A 166 6.36 4.05 -2.91
CA LEU A 166 6.18 4.65 -4.23
C LEU A 166 7.46 4.49 -5.06
N ASN A 167 7.32 4.14 -6.32
CA ASN A 167 8.42 3.96 -7.25
C ASN A 167 8.80 5.29 -7.92
N ILE A 168 9.10 6.29 -7.12
CA ILE A 168 9.43 7.65 -7.59
C ILE A 168 10.79 8.15 -7.13
N ASP A 169 11.54 7.31 -6.42
CA ASP A 169 12.85 7.69 -5.95
C ASP A 169 13.84 7.52 -7.12
N GLY A 170 14.39 8.61 -7.60
CA GLY A 170 15.32 8.62 -8.73
C GLY A 170 16.62 7.85 -8.53
N LYS A 171 16.75 7.11 -7.44
CA LYS A 171 17.85 6.20 -7.18
C LYS A 171 17.54 4.77 -7.58
N ASP A 172 16.29 4.47 -7.84
CA ASP A 172 15.89 3.15 -8.32
C ASP A 172 16.00 3.17 -9.84
N ASP A 173 17.02 2.52 -10.35
CA ASP A 173 17.27 2.40 -11.79
C ASP A 173 16.11 1.74 -12.57
N ASP A 174 15.15 1.21 -11.85
CA ASP A 174 13.98 0.53 -12.41
C ASP A 174 12.74 1.42 -12.56
N VAL A 175 12.83 2.69 -12.16
CA VAL A 175 11.69 3.58 -12.27
C VAL A 175 11.64 4.21 -13.64
N GLN A 176 10.82 3.68 -14.48
CA GLN A 176 10.48 4.34 -15.73
C GLN A 176 9.32 5.31 -15.47
N ILE A 177 9.66 6.54 -15.23
CA ILE A 177 8.64 7.57 -15.12
C ILE A 177 8.23 7.98 -16.53
N LEU A 178 7.09 7.50 -16.93
CA LEU A 178 6.51 7.92 -18.19
C LEU A 178 5.71 9.19 -17.91
N LYS A 179 6.31 10.32 -18.23
CA LYS A 179 5.59 11.59 -18.17
C LYS A 179 4.55 11.60 -19.27
N GLY A 180 3.29 11.61 -18.87
CA GLY A 180 2.21 11.81 -19.83
C GLY A 180 2.33 13.18 -20.50
N GLY A 181 2.52 13.19 -21.79
CA GLY A 181 2.22 14.32 -22.65
C GLY A 181 3.03 15.61 -22.54
N LYS A 182 4.09 15.66 -21.76
CA LYS A 182 4.98 16.81 -21.82
C LYS A 182 6.30 16.42 -22.46
N GLU A 183 6.29 16.49 -23.72
CA GLU A 183 7.50 16.65 -24.52
C GLU A 183 7.41 17.93 -25.33
#